data_e42a328963ddc4c770785710d97d18d8
#
_entry.id   e42a328963ddc4c770785710d97d18d8
#
_cell.length_a   1.000
_cell.length_b   1.000
_cell.length_c   1.000
_cell.angle_alpha   90.00
_cell.angle_beta   90.00
_cell.angle_gamma   90.00
#
_symmetry.space_group_name_H-M   'P 1'
#
loop_
_entity.id
_entity.type
_entity.pdbx_description
1 polymer ?
#
loop_
_entity_poly.entity_id
_entity_poly.type
_entity_poly.pdbx_seq_one_letter_code
_entity_poly.pdbx_strand_id
1 'polypeptide(L)'
;MDVLFLSRLQFALTACYHWLFVPLTLGLGVVMSVMETIYVVKGDEAWRRIARFWQKLFGINFAVGVATGIILEFEFGTNWSNYSWFVGDIFGAPLAIEGILAFFMEATFIAIMFFGWEKVSKRTHLAATWLTALGTMISAWWILVANAWMQHPVGMDFNPDTVRNEMMDFFAVAFQPAAVIKFTHSVASGWMTGAMFVVAVSAWFLWKKRNEEMAKKSILVASIVGLVGTLLCMFAGDKHGVDIAKNQPMKLAAAEGLMQGSNEAPFSIVPGIEVPHMLSFLATHDWNGYVWGVEDLKQVGEEQIAEGKVALEAFRTYREHRDTNDSIAQQALATFQQHKAYFGYGYLDSTEELVPNVPLCYWCFRLMIGCGCLVALCFVLALFFGYKGWLPRYRWFLLLCMLCLPAVYVAGQCGWIFTEVGRQPWAIQGLLPVKAALSSVSAGSVLTTVILFATLFTALLIAEVRIMLKAIQQHKDEDLVVSD
;
A
#
# COMPACT_ATOMS: atom_id res chain seq x y z
N MET A 1 21.20 -10.96 17.19
CA MET A 1 20.53 -10.29 16.07
C MET A 1 20.69 -8.79 16.26
N ASP A 2 20.96 -8.08 15.19
CA ASP A 2 21.14 -6.62 15.20
C ASP A 2 19.79 -5.89 15.38
N VAL A 3 19.81 -4.76 16.07
CA VAL A 3 18.60 -3.91 16.30
C VAL A 3 17.99 -3.45 14.99
N LEU A 4 18.83 -3.09 14.01
CA LEU A 4 18.39 -2.66 12.68
C LEU A 4 17.58 -3.77 11.98
N PHE A 5 18.10 -4.99 11.97
CA PHE A 5 17.41 -6.13 11.38
C PHE A 5 16.07 -6.42 12.07
N LEU A 6 16.06 -6.42 13.41
CA LEU A 6 14.83 -6.69 14.18
C LEU A 6 13.77 -5.62 13.98
N SER A 7 14.15 -4.34 13.96
CA SER A 7 13.21 -3.23 13.75
C SER A 7 12.62 -3.25 12.34
N ARG A 8 13.44 -3.55 11.32
CA ARG A 8 12.95 -3.75 9.95
C ARG A 8 12.02 -4.95 9.82
N LEU A 9 12.36 -6.06 10.48
CA LEU A 9 11.52 -7.26 10.49
C LEU A 9 10.18 -6.98 11.17
N GLN A 10 10.16 -6.27 12.29
CA GLN A 10 8.93 -5.90 12.99
C GLN A 10 8.03 -5.05 12.11
N PHE A 11 8.56 -3.98 11.54
CA PHE A 11 7.80 -3.11 10.66
C PHE A 11 7.24 -3.86 9.43
N ALA A 12 8.08 -4.68 8.78
CA ALA A 12 7.66 -5.48 7.63
C ALA A 12 6.54 -6.47 8.01
N LEU A 13 6.67 -7.14 9.16
CA LEU A 13 5.66 -8.07 9.67
C LEU A 13 4.34 -7.35 9.93
N THR A 14 4.36 -6.23 10.65
CA THR A 14 3.16 -5.46 10.98
C THR A 14 2.50 -4.90 9.73
N ALA A 15 3.27 -4.33 8.80
CA ALA A 15 2.76 -3.82 7.52
C ALA A 15 2.13 -4.94 6.66
N CYS A 16 2.78 -6.11 6.56
CA CYS A 16 2.25 -7.25 5.82
C CYS A 16 0.96 -7.80 6.42
N TYR A 17 0.85 -7.88 7.76
CA TYR A 17 -0.40 -8.27 8.41
C TYR A 17 -1.50 -7.23 8.21
N HIS A 18 -1.20 -5.94 8.39
CA HIS A 18 -2.17 -4.87 8.17
C HIS A 18 -2.70 -4.88 6.73
N TRP A 19 -1.83 -5.12 5.76
CA TRP A 19 -2.20 -5.21 4.34
C TRP A 19 -2.98 -6.48 3.96
N LEU A 20 -3.23 -7.41 4.87
CA LEU A 20 -4.24 -8.46 4.64
C LEU A 20 -5.68 -7.92 4.79
N PHE A 21 -5.89 -6.94 5.66
CA PHE A 21 -7.21 -6.44 6.03
C PHE A 21 -7.60 -5.18 5.23
N VAL A 22 -6.68 -4.25 5.03
CA VAL A 22 -6.95 -2.96 4.36
C VAL A 22 -7.52 -3.11 2.96
N PRO A 23 -6.90 -3.87 2.02
CA PRO A 23 -7.42 -3.96 0.66
C PRO A 23 -8.80 -4.63 0.60
N LEU A 24 -9.08 -5.58 1.50
CA LEU A 24 -10.39 -6.18 1.60
C LEU A 24 -11.44 -5.16 2.09
N THR A 25 -11.11 -4.34 3.10
CA THR A 25 -11.97 -3.24 3.56
C THR A 25 -12.29 -2.26 2.44
N LEU A 26 -11.27 -1.76 1.74
CA LEU A 26 -11.43 -0.80 0.64
C LEU A 26 -12.34 -1.34 -0.47
N GLY A 27 -12.08 -2.56 -0.93
CA GLY A 27 -12.82 -3.14 -2.04
C GLY A 27 -14.22 -3.62 -1.66
N LEU A 28 -14.36 -4.28 -0.51
CA LEU A 28 -15.65 -4.76 -0.06
C LEU A 28 -16.59 -3.60 0.28
N GLY A 29 -16.05 -2.49 0.82
CA GLY A 29 -16.77 -1.25 1.03
C GLY A 29 -17.46 -0.74 -0.24
N VAL A 30 -16.75 -0.71 -1.36
CA VAL A 30 -17.31 -0.27 -2.65
C VAL A 30 -18.32 -1.27 -3.19
N VAL A 31 -17.97 -2.57 -3.20
CA VAL A 31 -18.85 -3.61 -3.76
C VAL A 31 -20.20 -3.65 -3.03
N MET A 32 -20.20 -3.61 -1.69
CA MET A 32 -21.45 -3.60 -0.91
C MET A 32 -22.25 -2.31 -1.10
N SER A 33 -21.58 -1.16 -1.22
CA SER A 33 -22.24 0.13 -1.48
C SER A 33 -22.94 0.15 -2.84
N VAL A 34 -22.32 -0.43 -3.88
CA VAL A 34 -22.96 -0.61 -5.20
C VAL A 34 -24.18 -1.52 -5.09
N MET A 35 -24.09 -2.64 -4.36
CA MET A 35 -25.22 -3.56 -4.18
C MET A 35 -26.36 -2.90 -3.41
N GLU A 36 -26.08 -2.11 -2.39
CA GLU A 36 -27.09 -1.33 -1.67
C GLU A 36 -27.70 -0.22 -2.54
N THR A 37 -26.90 0.41 -3.41
CA THR A 37 -27.42 1.37 -4.40
C THR A 37 -28.45 0.72 -5.32
N ILE A 38 -28.16 -0.51 -5.79
CA ILE A 38 -29.11 -1.26 -6.62
C ILE A 38 -30.40 -1.56 -5.86
N TYR A 39 -30.30 -1.92 -4.56
CA TYR A 39 -31.46 -2.08 -3.70
C TYR A 39 -32.32 -0.81 -3.61
N VAL A 40 -31.69 0.33 -3.33
CA VAL A 40 -32.43 1.60 -3.15
C VAL A 40 -33.10 2.04 -4.44
N VAL A 41 -32.44 1.82 -5.60
CA VAL A 41 -32.96 2.22 -6.93
C VAL A 41 -34.06 1.28 -7.41
N LYS A 42 -33.89 -0.04 -7.25
CA LYS A 42 -34.84 -1.04 -7.76
C LYS A 42 -35.94 -1.43 -6.80
N GLY A 43 -35.76 -1.22 -5.50
CA GLY A 43 -36.68 -1.65 -4.45
C GLY A 43 -36.74 -3.16 -4.22
N ASP A 44 -35.81 -3.94 -4.78
CA ASP A 44 -35.78 -5.40 -4.71
C ASP A 44 -35.09 -5.86 -3.41
N GLU A 45 -35.85 -6.47 -2.52
CA GLU A 45 -35.41 -6.95 -1.19
C GLU A 45 -34.30 -8.03 -1.31
N ALA A 46 -34.16 -8.71 -2.43
CA ALA A 46 -33.04 -9.63 -2.65
C ALA A 46 -31.69 -8.88 -2.58
N TRP A 47 -31.60 -7.68 -3.14
CA TRP A 47 -30.40 -6.85 -3.07
C TRP A 47 -30.11 -6.32 -1.66
N ARG A 48 -31.16 -6.07 -0.87
CA ARG A 48 -31.00 -5.74 0.55
C ARG A 48 -30.33 -6.87 1.31
N ARG A 49 -30.81 -8.11 1.11
CA ARG A 49 -30.21 -9.30 1.74
C ARG A 49 -28.76 -9.49 1.34
N ILE A 50 -28.46 -9.33 0.06
CA ILE A 50 -27.09 -9.40 -0.48
C ILE A 50 -26.20 -8.36 0.19
N ALA A 51 -26.61 -7.09 0.22
CA ALA A 51 -25.83 -6.02 0.83
C ALA A 51 -25.55 -6.29 2.33
N ARG A 52 -26.57 -6.70 3.10
CA ARG A 52 -26.42 -7.05 4.53
C ARG A 52 -25.43 -8.20 4.76
N PHE A 53 -25.42 -9.20 3.91
CA PHE A 53 -24.45 -10.29 4.01
C PHE A 53 -23.01 -9.79 3.85
N TRP A 54 -22.75 -9.00 2.82
CA TRP A 54 -21.40 -8.45 2.58
C TRP A 54 -21.00 -7.43 3.63
N GLN A 55 -21.94 -6.62 4.14
CA GLN A 55 -21.68 -5.72 5.26
C GLN A 55 -21.23 -6.47 6.52
N LYS A 56 -21.85 -7.63 6.82
CA LYS A 56 -21.42 -8.44 7.95
C LYS A 56 -19.97 -8.87 7.83
N LEU A 57 -19.53 -9.32 6.64
CA LEU A 57 -18.14 -9.71 6.40
C LEU A 57 -17.19 -8.50 6.42
N PHE A 58 -17.65 -7.37 5.87
CA PHE A 58 -16.93 -6.10 5.96
C PHE A 58 -16.63 -5.73 7.43
N GLY A 59 -17.64 -5.80 8.31
CA GLY A 59 -17.46 -5.42 9.71
C GLY A 59 -16.48 -6.32 10.48
N ILE A 60 -16.48 -7.62 10.17
CA ILE A 60 -15.51 -8.56 10.78
C ILE A 60 -14.08 -8.15 10.40
N ASN A 61 -13.83 -7.91 9.11
CA ASN A 61 -12.52 -7.51 8.60
C ASN A 61 -12.10 -6.12 9.09
N PHE A 62 -13.03 -5.16 9.08
CA PHE A 62 -12.77 -3.77 9.47
C PHE A 62 -12.26 -3.68 10.92
N ALA A 63 -12.87 -4.43 11.85
CA ALA A 63 -12.46 -4.41 13.25
C ALA A 63 -11.00 -4.85 13.46
N VAL A 64 -10.55 -5.86 12.72
CA VAL A 64 -9.17 -6.36 12.79
C VAL A 64 -8.23 -5.39 12.06
N GLY A 65 -8.67 -4.84 10.92
CA GLY A 65 -7.91 -3.83 10.18
C GLY A 65 -7.56 -2.61 11.02
N VAL A 66 -8.54 -2.05 11.75
CA VAL A 66 -8.32 -0.91 12.67
C VAL A 66 -7.31 -1.27 13.77
N ALA A 67 -7.46 -2.43 14.40
CA ALA A 67 -6.56 -2.85 15.48
C ALA A 67 -5.10 -2.96 15.00
N THR A 68 -4.87 -3.54 13.83
CA THR A 68 -3.52 -3.66 13.25
C THR A 68 -2.95 -2.32 12.78
N GLY A 69 -3.79 -1.40 12.31
CA GLY A 69 -3.38 -0.04 11.91
C GLY A 69 -2.87 0.78 13.09
N ILE A 70 -3.60 0.79 14.20
CA ILE A 70 -3.20 1.49 15.42
C ILE A 70 -1.83 0.99 15.90
N ILE A 71 -1.57 -0.32 15.86
CA ILE A 71 -0.27 -0.88 16.27
C ILE A 71 0.85 -0.41 15.33
N LEU A 72 0.60 -0.34 14.02
CA LEU A 72 1.57 0.14 13.04
C LEU A 72 1.97 1.59 13.30
N GLU A 73 1.03 2.45 13.68
CA GLU A 73 1.30 3.84 14.05
C GLU A 73 2.17 3.96 15.31
N PHE A 74 1.92 3.13 16.32
CA PHE A 74 2.75 3.11 17.53
C PHE A 74 4.21 2.74 17.27
N GLU A 75 4.51 1.95 16.23
CA GLU A 75 5.88 1.57 15.88
C GLU A 75 6.75 2.78 15.48
N PHE A 76 6.15 3.84 14.91
CA PHE A 76 6.88 5.07 14.60
C PHE A 76 7.43 5.76 15.86
N GLY A 77 6.69 5.73 16.96
CA GLY A 77 7.14 6.28 18.23
C GLY A 77 8.10 5.38 19.01
N THR A 78 7.99 4.06 18.85
CA THR A 78 8.81 3.10 19.60
C THR A 78 10.13 2.77 18.91
N ASN A 79 10.11 2.22 17.71
CA ASN A 79 11.30 1.73 17.02
C ASN A 79 11.95 2.78 16.11
N TRP A 80 11.20 3.80 15.71
CA TRP A 80 11.58 4.77 14.68
C TRP A 80 11.48 6.22 15.18
N SER A 81 11.84 6.47 16.45
CA SER A 81 11.71 7.80 17.05
C SER A 81 12.58 8.86 16.37
N ASN A 82 13.79 8.52 15.89
CA ASN A 82 14.62 9.45 15.14
C ASN A 82 13.97 9.81 13.80
N TYR A 83 13.34 8.83 13.13
CA TYR A 83 12.52 9.10 11.95
C TYR A 83 11.37 10.07 12.27
N SER A 84 10.60 9.78 13.32
CA SER A 84 9.45 10.61 13.73
C SER A 84 9.87 12.03 14.08
N TRP A 85 11.05 12.20 14.73
CA TRP A 85 11.63 13.51 14.97
C TRP A 85 12.03 14.22 13.68
N PHE A 86 12.71 13.51 12.79
CA PHE A 86 13.24 14.05 11.53
C PHE A 86 12.16 14.53 10.55
N VAL A 87 11.03 13.83 10.48
CA VAL A 87 9.92 14.19 9.59
C VAL A 87 9.00 15.26 10.18
N GLY A 88 8.96 15.38 11.50
CA GLY A 88 8.22 16.42 12.22
C GLY A 88 6.75 16.54 11.80
N ASP A 89 6.36 17.77 11.43
CA ASP A 89 5.02 18.14 11.01
C ASP A 89 4.63 17.62 9.62
N ILE A 90 5.60 17.31 8.77
CA ILE A 90 5.35 16.74 7.41
C ILE A 90 4.63 15.40 7.49
N PHE A 91 4.95 14.58 8.49
CA PHE A 91 4.28 13.31 8.75
C PHE A 91 3.12 13.47 9.73
N GLY A 92 3.28 14.31 10.73
CA GLY A 92 2.28 14.52 11.77
C GLY A 92 0.99 15.18 11.26
N ALA A 93 1.06 16.12 10.32
CA ALA A 93 -0.12 16.78 9.78
C ALA A 93 -1.03 15.82 8.98
N PRO A 94 -0.54 15.01 8.02
CA PRO A 94 -1.34 13.97 7.38
C PRO A 94 -1.99 13.00 8.36
N LEU A 95 -1.27 12.48 9.34
CA LEU A 95 -1.81 11.55 10.34
C LEU A 95 -2.88 12.20 11.24
N ALA A 96 -2.68 13.46 11.64
CA ALA A 96 -3.68 14.18 12.42
C ALA A 96 -4.98 14.40 11.64
N ILE A 97 -4.88 14.75 10.36
CA ILE A 97 -6.04 14.92 9.48
C ILE A 97 -6.73 13.57 9.25
N GLU A 98 -5.98 12.49 9.06
CA GLU A 98 -6.52 11.13 8.97
C GLU A 98 -7.34 10.79 10.21
N GLY A 99 -6.77 10.95 11.40
CA GLY A 99 -7.45 10.66 12.66
C GLY A 99 -8.73 11.49 12.84
N ILE A 100 -8.68 12.79 12.54
CA ILE A 100 -9.82 13.69 12.72
C ILE A 100 -10.91 13.47 11.65
N LEU A 101 -10.54 13.43 10.37
CA LEU A 101 -11.54 13.33 9.29
C LEU A 101 -11.96 11.90 9.03
N ALA A 102 -11.01 11.01 8.75
CA ALA A 102 -11.33 9.67 8.29
C ALA A 102 -11.88 8.82 9.44
N PHE A 103 -11.16 8.69 10.56
CA PHE A 103 -11.56 7.84 11.66
C PHE A 103 -12.89 8.26 12.32
N PHE A 104 -13.10 9.57 12.55
CA PHE A 104 -14.38 10.04 13.09
C PHE A 104 -15.53 9.85 12.10
N MET A 105 -15.29 10.04 10.80
CA MET A 105 -16.29 9.78 9.77
C MET A 105 -16.64 8.29 9.72
N GLU A 106 -15.65 7.41 9.70
CA GLU A 106 -15.85 5.97 9.74
C GLU A 106 -16.61 5.53 10.99
N ALA A 107 -16.16 5.93 12.18
CA ALA A 107 -16.79 5.57 13.44
C ALA A 107 -18.26 6.00 13.53
N THR A 108 -18.59 7.18 12.97
CA THR A 108 -19.95 7.70 12.96
C THR A 108 -20.85 6.93 12.00
N PHE A 109 -20.42 6.78 10.75
CA PHE A 109 -21.29 6.20 9.72
C PHE A 109 -21.33 4.68 9.75
N ILE A 110 -20.31 4.00 10.25
CA ILE A 110 -20.34 2.55 10.44
C ILE A 110 -21.43 2.13 11.44
N ALA A 111 -21.67 2.91 12.47
CA ALA A 111 -22.76 2.65 13.42
C ALA A 111 -24.15 2.74 12.74
N ILE A 112 -24.35 3.75 11.88
CA ILE A 112 -25.59 3.88 11.10
C ILE A 112 -25.71 2.73 10.09
N MET A 113 -24.63 2.36 9.43
CA MET A 113 -24.59 1.27 8.46
C MET A 113 -24.96 -0.08 9.07
N PHE A 114 -24.52 -0.39 10.30
CA PHE A 114 -24.85 -1.67 10.93
C PHE A 114 -26.22 -1.66 11.62
N PHE A 115 -26.57 -0.57 12.30
CA PHE A 115 -27.74 -0.52 13.17
C PHE A 115 -28.90 0.32 12.63
N GLY A 116 -28.74 0.92 11.45
CA GLY A 116 -29.67 1.87 10.86
C GLY A 116 -30.72 1.26 9.94
N TRP A 117 -30.61 -0.01 9.54
CA TRP A 117 -31.45 -0.63 8.51
C TRP A 117 -32.96 -0.41 8.68
N GLU A 118 -33.45 -0.47 9.93
CA GLU A 118 -34.87 -0.27 10.28
C GLU A 118 -35.14 1.07 10.98
N LYS A 119 -34.07 1.89 11.22
CA LYS A 119 -34.18 3.10 12.03
C LYS A 119 -34.12 4.38 11.20
N VAL A 120 -33.52 4.32 10.03
CA VAL A 120 -33.35 5.48 9.14
C VAL A 120 -33.93 5.20 7.75
N SER A 121 -34.14 6.24 6.95
CA SER A 121 -34.60 6.06 5.58
C SER A 121 -33.59 5.28 4.73
N LYS A 122 -34.06 4.55 3.70
CA LYS A 122 -33.21 3.79 2.76
C LYS A 122 -32.09 4.68 2.15
N ARG A 123 -32.41 5.95 1.83
CA ARG A 123 -31.44 6.90 1.27
C ARG A 123 -30.39 7.33 2.31
N THR A 124 -30.80 7.57 3.55
CA THR A 124 -29.90 7.92 4.65
C THR A 124 -28.96 6.76 4.95
N HIS A 125 -29.49 5.51 4.96
CA HIS A 125 -28.67 4.32 5.16
C HIS A 125 -27.63 4.16 4.04
N LEU A 126 -28.05 4.25 2.79
CA LEU A 126 -27.15 4.21 1.62
C LEU A 126 -26.06 5.30 1.71
N ALA A 127 -26.44 6.53 2.10
CA ALA A 127 -25.47 7.59 2.28
C ALA A 127 -24.42 7.23 3.36
N ALA A 128 -24.86 6.64 4.48
CA ALA A 128 -23.97 6.19 5.54
C ALA A 128 -23.01 5.07 5.05
N THR A 129 -23.49 4.13 4.24
CA THR A 129 -22.67 3.05 3.66
C THR A 129 -21.60 3.64 2.72
N TRP A 130 -21.97 4.58 1.83
CA TRP A 130 -21.00 5.25 0.97
C TRP A 130 -20.02 6.15 1.73
N LEU A 131 -20.48 6.84 2.78
CA LEU A 131 -19.60 7.66 3.63
C LEU A 131 -18.62 6.80 4.45
N THR A 132 -19.03 5.61 4.89
CA THR A 132 -18.09 4.64 5.47
C THR A 132 -17.02 4.21 4.46
N ALA A 133 -17.42 3.81 3.25
CA ALA A 133 -16.48 3.45 2.20
C ALA A 133 -15.57 4.63 1.77
N LEU A 134 -16.09 5.85 1.75
CA LEU A 134 -15.29 7.04 1.47
C LEU A 134 -14.31 7.34 2.60
N GLY A 135 -14.71 7.13 3.86
CA GLY A 135 -13.83 7.28 5.02
C GLY A 135 -12.58 6.41 4.91
N THR A 136 -12.77 5.13 4.58
CA THR A 136 -11.61 4.21 4.36
C THR A 136 -10.69 4.68 3.24
N MET A 137 -11.22 5.30 2.19
CA MET A 137 -10.41 5.88 1.10
C MET A 137 -9.69 7.15 1.53
N ILE A 138 -10.32 8.01 2.34
CA ILE A 138 -9.68 9.23 2.87
C ILE A 138 -8.55 8.85 3.84
N SER A 139 -8.74 7.83 4.69
CA SER A 139 -7.67 7.28 5.51
C SER A 139 -6.50 6.80 4.63
N ALA A 140 -6.78 5.98 3.62
CA ALA A 140 -5.77 5.53 2.66
C ALA A 140 -5.05 6.70 1.94
N TRP A 141 -5.76 7.81 1.65
CA TRP A 141 -5.14 9.00 1.04
C TRP A 141 -4.02 9.55 1.92
N TRP A 142 -4.30 9.82 3.18
CA TRP A 142 -3.35 10.49 4.06
C TRP A 142 -2.13 9.66 4.38
N ILE A 143 -2.29 8.36 4.62
CA ILE A 143 -1.13 7.48 4.84
C ILE A 143 -0.30 7.31 3.56
N LEU A 144 -0.93 7.31 2.38
CA LEU A 144 -0.23 7.21 1.10
C LEU A 144 0.45 8.54 0.71
N VAL A 145 -0.06 9.69 1.14
CA VAL A 145 0.66 10.98 1.05
C VAL A 145 1.97 10.89 1.81
N ALA A 146 1.94 10.43 3.06
CA ALA A 146 3.14 10.26 3.87
C ALA A 146 4.12 9.25 3.22
N ASN A 147 3.63 8.10 2.73
CA ASN A 147 4.47 7.11 2.05
C ASN A 147 5.05 7.64 0.72
N ALA A 148 4.28 8.42 -0.05
CA ALA A 148 4.77 9.04 -1.28
C ALA A 148 5.87 10.06 -1.00
N TRP A 149 5.70 10.87 0.03
CA TRP A 149 6.70 11.83 0.46
C TRP A 149 8.01 11.17 0.87
N MET A 150 7.95 10.05 1.60
CA MET A 150 9.16 9.27 1.95
C MET A 150 9.94 8.80 0.73
N GLN A 151 9.28 8.59 -0.39
CA GLN A 151 9.89 8.10 -1.65
C GLN A 151 10.29 9.23 -2.61
N HIS A 152 9.63 10.38 -2.51
CA HIS A 152 9.95 11.59 -3.27
C HIS A 152 9.66 12.81 -2.38
N PRO A 153 10.62 13.21 -1.51
CA PRO A 153 10.42 14.31 -0.57
C PRO A 153 10.37 15.65 -1.31
N VAL A 154 9.26 16.39 -1.10
CA VAL A 154 8.99 17.72 -1.68
C VAL A 154 8.31 18.62 -0.66
N GLY A 155 8.30 19.93 -0.90
CA GLY A 155 7.54 20.89 -0.08
C GLY A 155 8.11 21.08 1.34
N MET A 156 9.39 20.81 1.55
CA MET A 156 10.08 20.92 2.83
C MET A 156 11.42 21.64 2.72
N ASP A 157 11.95 22.10 3.85
CA ASP A 157 13.36 22.45 4.00
C ASP A 157 13.91 21.86 5.30
N PHE A 158 15.20 21.48 5.28
CA PHE A 158 15.88 20.94 6.46
C PHE A 158 16.43 22.06 7.32
N ASN A 159 15.98 22.10 8.57
CA ASN A 159 16.48 23.04 9.57
C ASN A 159 17.63 22.41 10.38
N PRO A 160 18.89 22.90 10.23
CA PRO A 160 20.05 22.35 10.92
C PRO A 160 20.03 22.59 12.42
N ASP A 161 19.31 23.61 12.94
CA ASP A 161 19.21 23.91 14.35
C ASP A 161 18.35 22.89 15.10
N THR A 162 17.22 22.53 14.52
CA THR A 162 16.27 21.58 15.11
C THR A 162 16.52 20.14 14.68
N VAL A 163 17.34 19.92 13.65
CA VAL A 163 17.59 18.60 13.00
C VAL A 163 16.28 17.97 12.51
N ARG A 164 15.44 18.80 11.87
CA ARG A 164 14.12 18.40 11.37
C ARG A 164 13.89 18.93 9.97
N ASN A 165 13.11 18.19 9.19
CA ASN A 165 12.49 18.76 8.00
C ASN A 165 11.24 19.55 8.43
N GLU A 166 11.16 20.78 7.98
CA GLU A 166 10.04 21.66 8.24
C GLU A 166 9.17 21.77 6.98
N MET A 167 7.87 21.73 7.16
CA MET A 167 6.92 21.84 6.06
C MET A 167 6.87 23.29 5.56
N MET A 168 7.25 23.47 4.30
CA MET A 168 7.21 24.79 3.62
C MET A 168 5.95 24.96 2.78
N ASP A 169 5.43 23.88 2.20
CA ASP A 169 4.22 23.90 1.37
C ASP A 169 3.39 22.63 1.58
N PHE A 170 2.29 22.77 2.31
CA PHE A 170 1.36 21.69 2.59
C PHE A 170 0.75 21.10 1.32
N PHE A 171 0.39 21.95 0.35
CA PHE A 171 -0.26 21.47 -0.87
C PHE A 171 0.71 20.72 -1.78
N ALA A 172 1.98 21.14 -1.83
CA ALA A 172 3.02 20.41 -2.52
C ALA A 172 3.25 19.03 -1.90
N VAL A 173 3.17 18.88 -0.57
CA VAL A 173 3.24 17.59 0.13
C VAL A 173 1.99 16.75 -0.15
N ALA A 174 0.80 17.31 0.10
CA ALA A 174 -0.45 16.57 0.08
C ALA A 174 -0.88 16.12 -1.33
N PHE A 175 -0.66 16.94 -2.37
CA PHE A 175 -1.15 16.70 -3.72
C PHE A 175 -0.05 16.50 -4.76
N GLN A 176 1.14 16.08 -4.32
CA GLN A 176 2.20 15.72 -5.26
C GLN A 176 1.74 14.58 -6.22
N PRO A 177 2.19 14.58 -7.48
CA PRO A 177 1.81 13.56 -8.46
C PRO A 177 2.07 12.12 -7.98
N ALA A 178 3.17 11.89 -7.28
CA ALA A 178 3.52 10.59 -6.69
C ALA A 178 2.44 10.11 -5.69
N ALA A 179 1.88 11.00 -4.86
CA ALA A 179 0.81 10.65 -3.92
C ALA A 179 -0.49 10.25 -4.65
N VAL A 180 -0.88 11.03 -5.67
CA VAL A 180 -2.07 10.73 -6.50
C VAL A 180 -1.94 9.38 -7.20
N ILE A 181 -0.78 9.12 -7.81
CA ILE A 181 -0.49 7.88 -8.52
C ILE A 181 -0.54 6.69 -7.55
N LYS A 182 0.14 6.78 -6.41
CA LYS A 182 0.17 5.73 -5.39
C LYS A 182 -1.20 5.46 -4.79
N PHE A 183 -1.95 6.50 -4.47
CA PHE A 183 -3.32 6.39 -4.00
C PHE A 183 -4.19 5.64 -5.00
N THR A 184 -4.18 6.08 -6.26
CA THR A 184 -4.98 5.44 -7.31
C THR A 184 -4.61 3.97 -7.47
N HIS A 185 -3.32 3.64 -7.52
CA HIS A 185 -2.85 2.26 -7.66
C HIS A 185 -3.23 1.39 -6.46
N SER A 186 -2.97 1.86 -5.24
CA SER A 186 -3.22 1.10 -4.00
C SER A 186 -4.71 0.90 -3.72
N VAL A 187 -5.53 1.94 -3.90
CA VAL A 187 -6.99 1.83 -3.71
C VAL A 187 -7.62 0.95 -4.78
N ALA A 188 -7.20 1.10 -6.04
CA ALA A 188 -7.67 0.26 -7.14
C ALA A 188 -7.31 -1.23 -6.92
N SER A 189 -6.11 -1.53 -6.41
CA SER A 189 -5.73 -2.88 -6.02
C SER A 189 -6.58 -3.42 -4.86
N GLY A 190 -6.97 -2.55 -3.93
CA GLY A 190 -7.94 -2.86 -2.87
C GLY A 190 -9.32 -3.21 -3.45
N TRP A 191 -9.80 -2.46 -4.45
CA TRP A 191 -11.06 -2.79 -5.14
C TRP A 191 -10.99 -4.15 -5.83
N MET A 192 -9.86 -4.47 -6.46
CA MET A 192 -9.63 -5.81 -7.03
C MET A 192 -9.68 -6.90 -5.96
N THR A 193 -9.06 -6.65 -4.79
CA THR A 193 -9.02 -7.63 -3.69
C THR A 193 -10.41 -7.89 -3.12
N GLY A 194 -11.18 -6.85 -2.79
CA GLY A 194 -12.55 -7.01 -2.29
C GLY A 194 -13.49 -7.62 -3.32
N ALA A 195 -13.36 -7.24 -4.60
CA ALA A 195 -14.13 -7.84 -5.69
C ALA A 195 -13.78 -9.33 -5.85
N MET A 196 -12.50 -9.70 -5.79
CA MET A 196 -12.08 -11.10 -5.91
C MET A 196 -12.53 -11.94 -4.73
N PHE A 197 -12.53 -11.37 -3.52
CA PHE A 197 -13.11 -12.03 -2.34
C PHE A 197 -14.59 -12.35 -2.55
N VAL A 198 -15.38 -11.38 -3.04
CA VAL A 198 -16.80 -11.59 -3.35
C VAL A 198 -16.99 -12.64 -4.44
N VAL A 199 -16.19 -12.62 -5.52
CA VAL A 199 -16.24 -13.61 -6.59
C VAL A 199 -15.90 -15.00 -6.07
N ALA A 200 -14.84 -15.14 -5.25
CA ALA A 200 -14.39 -16.42 -4.71
C ALA A 200 -15.42 -17.06 -3.76
N VAL A 201 -15.96 -16.27 -2.81
CA VAL A 201 -17.00 -16.74 -1.87
C VAL A 201 -18.28 -17.11 -2.63
N SER A 202 -18.67 -16.31 -3.61
CA SER A 202 -19.85 -16.60 -4.44
C SER A 202 -19.63 -17.83 -5.32
N ALA A 203 -18.42 -18.04 -5.85
CA ALA A 203 -18.05 -19.25 -6.56
C ALA A 203 -18.14 -20.49 -5.66
N TRP A 204 -17.74 -20.36 -4.40
CA TRP A 204 -17.92 -21.44 -3.41
C TRP A 204 -19.39 -21.77 -3.17
N PHE A 205 -20.29 -20.77 -3.07
CA PHE A 205 -21.73 -21.01 -2.95
C PHE A 205 -22.27 -21.77 -4.16
N LEU A 206 -21.90 -21.37 -5.38
CA LEU A 206 -22.29 -22.08 -6.61
C LEU A 206 -21.71 -23.51 -6.64
N TRP A 207 -20.46 -23.70 -6.21
CA TRP A 207 -19.84 -25.02 -6.10
C TRP A 207 -20.61 -25.97 -5.18
N LYS A 208 -21.11 -25.43 -4.06
CA LYS A 208 -21.94 -26.14 -3.07
C LYS A 208 -23.43 -26.18 -3.42
N LYS A 209 -23.85 -25.56 -4.53
CA LYS A 209 -25.26 -25.42 -4.95
C LYS A 209 -26.13 -24.77 -3.85
N ARG A 210 -25.64 -23.69 -3.27
CA ARG A 210 -26.30 -22.93 -2.20
C ARG A 210 -26.33 -21.45 -2.59
N ASN A 211 -27.40 -20.74 -2.19
CA ASN A 211 -27.53 -19.29 -2.38
C ASN A 211 -27.22 -18.85 -3.83
N GLU A 212 -27.66 -19.64 -4.82
CA GLU A 212 -27.25 -19.48 -6.22
C GLU A 212 -27.61 -18.12 -6.80
N GLU A 213 -28.79 -17.59 -6.50
CA GLU A 213 -29.22 -16.28 -7.02
C GLU A 213 -28.36 -15.16 -6.46
N MET A 214 -28.14 -15.14 -5.16
CA MET A 214 -27.25 -14.22 -4.48
C MET A 214 -25.83 -14.30 -5.07
N ALA A 215 -25.31 -15.51 -5.25
CA ALA A 215 -23.96 -15.72 -5.76
C ALA A 215 -23.80 -15.20 -7.20
N LYS A 216 -24.75 -15.47 -8.10
CA LYS A 216 -24.73 -14.98 -9.49
C LYS A 216 -24.77 -13.45 -9.55
N LYS A 217 -25.68 -12.82 -8.76
CA LYS A 217 -25.79 -11.36 -8.67
C LYS A 217 -24.52 -10.74 -8.11
N SER A 218 -23.94 -11.34 -7.07
CA SER A 218 -22.70 -10.87 -6.44
C SER A 218 -21.48 -10.97 -7.36
N ILE A 219 -21.31 -12.08 -8.08
CA ILE A 219 -20.22 -12.25 -9.06
C ILE A 219 -20.30 -11.16 -10.13
N LEU A 220 -21.48 -10.86 -10.64
CA LEU A 220 -21.65 -9.87 -11.72
C LEU A 220 -21.21 -8.48 -11.25
N VAL A 221 -21.73 -8.01 -10.10
CA VAL A 221 -21.38 -6.69 -9.55
C VAL A 221 -19.90 -6.63 -9.20
N ALA A 222 -19.40 -7.63 -8.47
CA ALA A 222 -18.01 -7.67 -8.05
C ALA A 222 -17.05 -7.71 -9.25
N SER A 223 -17.35 -8.46 -10.30
CA SER A 223 -16.50 -8.50 -11.49
C SER A 223 -16.45 -7.17 -12.24
N ILE A 224 -17.54 -6.39 -12.25
CA ILE A 224 -17.54 -5.04 -12.82
C ILE A 224 -16.64 -4.12 -11.99
N VAL A 225 -16.82 -4.10 -10.67
CA VAL A 225 -15.96 -3.29 -9.76
C VAL A 225 -14.50 -3.71 -9.88
N GLY A 226 -14.23 -5.02 -9.93
CA GLY A 226 -12.88 -5.56 -10.08
C GLY A 226 -12.23 -5.15 -11.41
N LEU A 227 -12.98 -5.13 -12.53
CA LEU A 227 -12.45 -4.65 -13.82
C LEU A 227 -12.19 -3.15 -13.83
N VAL A 228 -13.07 -2.34 -13.21
CA VAL A 228 -12.80 -0.90 -13.03
C VAL A 228 -11.52 -0.71 -12.21
N GLY A 229 -11.37 -1.45 -11.10
CA GLY A 229 -10.14 -1.46 -10.32
C GLY A 229 -8.92 -1.87 -11.14
N THR A 230 -9.05 -2.91 -11.97
CA THR A 230 -7.96 -3.36 -12.87
C THR A 230 -7.50 -2.25 -13.83
N LEU A 231 -8.45 -1.59 -14.50
CA LEU A 231 -8.12 -0.52 -15.45
C LEU A 231 -7.44 0.67 -14.76
N LEU A 232 -7.93 1.06 -13.60
CA LEU A 232 -7.32 2.12 -12.80
C LEU A 232 -5.93 1.72 -12.30
N CYS A 233 -5.77 0.48 -11.87
CA CYS A 233 -4.49 -0.06 -11.39
C CYS A 233 -3.45 -0.12 -12.52
N MET A 234 -3.83 -0.53 -13.74
CA MET A 234 -2.97 -0.53 -14.91
C MET A 234 -2.55 0.91 -15.30
N PHE A 235 -3.51 1.83 -15.39
CA PHE A 235 -3.22 3.23 -15.71
C PHE A 235 -2.27 3.87 -14.68
N ALA A 236 -2.56 3.70 -13.38
CA ALA A 236 -1.71 4.23 -12.33
C ALA A 236 -0.35 3.51 -12.27
N GLY A 237 -0.31 2.22 -12.58
CA GLY A 237 0.93 1.43 -12.66
C GLY A 237 1.89 1.92 -13.74
N ASP A 238 1.38 2.25 -14.92
CA ASP A 238 2.16 2.89 -16.00
C ASP A 238 2.79 4.21 -15.54
N LYS A 239 1.98 5.11 -14.97
CA LYS A 239 2.47 6.39 -14.44
C LYS A 239 3.48 6.21 -13.30
N HIS A 240 3.26 5.20 -12.45
CA HIS A 240 4.17 4.89 -11.36
C HIS A 240 5.52 4.34 -11.86
N GLY A 241 5.53 3.54 -12.93
CA GLY A 241 6.75 3.08 -13.58
C GLY A 241 7.63 4.24 -14.06
N VAL A 242 7.03 5.22 -14.73
CA VAL A 242 7.72 6.44 -15.18
C VAL A 242 8.21 7.28 -14.01
N ASP A 243 7.40 7.41 -12.95
CA ASP A 243 7.78 8.14 -11.73
C ASP A 243 8.99 7.48 -11.03
N ILE A 244 8.99 6.15 -10.90
CA ILE A 244 10.11 5.38 -10.33
C ILE A 244 11.36 5.55 -11.18
N ALA A 245 11.24 5.50 -12.51
CA ALA A 245 12.38 5.68 -13.41
C ALA A 245 13.08 7.03 -13.20
N LYS A 246 12.32 8.09 -12.91
CA LYS A 246 12.83 9.45 -12.69
C LYS A 246 13.37 9.66 -11.27
N ASN A 247 12.62 9.24 -10.25
CA ASN A 247 12.86 9.62 -8.86
C ASN A 247 13.57 8.54 -8.04
N GLN A 248 13.49 7.28 -8.47
CA GLN A 248 14.09 6.12 -7.79
C GLN A 248 14.70 5.13 -8.81
N PRO A 249 15.64 5.56 -9.68
CA PRO A 249 16.16 4.72 -10.76
C PRO A 249 16.81 3.43 -10.26
N MET A 250 17.46 3.42 -9.09
CA MET A 250 18.04 2.22 -8.48
C MET A 250 16.96 1.17 -8.16
N LYS A 251 15.77 1.59 -7.72
CA LYS A 251 14.63 0.71 -7.50
C LYS A 251 14.15 0.06 -8.79
N LEU A 252 14.10 0.82 -9.90
CA LEU A 252 13.71 0.28 -11.19
C LEU A 252 14.76 -0.72 -11.69
N ALA A 253 16.04 -0.35 -11.63
CA ALA A 253 17.14 -1.23 -12.01
C ALA A 253 17.12 -2.55 -11.25
N ALA A 254 16.85 -2.51 -9.93
CA ALA A 254 16.71 -3.70 -9.10
C ALA A 254 15.47 -4.53 -9.45
N ALA A 255 14.33 -3.88 -9.75
CA ALA A 255 13.10 -4.58 -10.15
C ALA A 255 13.27 -5.33 -11.48
N GLU A 256 14.06 -4.76 -12.38
CA GLU A 256 14.32 -5.33 -13.70
C GLU A 256 15.57 -6.24 -13.74
N GLY A 257 16.39 -6.22 -12.68
CA GLY A 257 17.67 -6.92 -12.66
C GLY A 257 18.66 -6.34 -13.68
N LEU A 258 18.48 -5.05 -14.04
CA LEU A 258 19.27 -4.36 -15.04
C LEU A 258 20.60 -3.91 -14.43
N MET A 259 21.69 -4.65 -14.73
CA MET A 259 23.01 -4.34 -14.18
C MET A 259 23.67 -3.16 -14.89
N GLN A 260 23.55 -3.07 -16.21
CA GLN A 260 24.08 -1.99 -17.04
C GLN A 260 22.96 -1.27 -17.76
N GLY A 261 23.00 0.05 -17.80
CA GLY A 261 22.00 0.87 -18.48
C GLY A 261 22.04 0.73 -19.99
N SER A 262 20.91 1.00 -20.62
CA SER A 262 20.75 0.87 -22.06
C SER A 262 19.68 1.81 -22.60
N ASN A 263 19.84 2.26 -23.85
CA ASN A 263 18.79 2.94 -24.61
C ASN A 263 17.75 1.97 -25.19
N GLU A 264 18.06 0.68 -25.20
CA GLU A 264 17.22 -0.38 -25.77
C GLU A 264 16.92 -1.43 -24.70
N ALA A 265 16.68 -0.97 -23.46
CA ALA A 265 16.54 -1.86 -22.33
C ALA A 265 15.37 -2.84 -22.52
N PRO A 266 15.63 -4.15 -22.44
CA PRO A 266 14.59 -5.17 -22.58
C PRO A 266 13.77 -5.28 -21.29
N PHE A 267 12.50 -5.59 -21.42
CA PHE A 267 11.66 -6.01 -20.29
C PHE A 267 11.75 -7.52 -20.10
N SER A 268 12.24 -7.97 -18.96
CA SER A 268 12.32 -9.38 -18.65
C SER A 268 11.00 -9.89 -18.08
N ILE A 269 10.32 -10.80 -18.77
CA ILE A 269 9.10 -11.45 -18.25
C ILE A 269 9.47 -12.45 -17.14
N VAL A 270 10.44 -13.32 -17.47
CA VAL A 270 11.12 -14.24 -16.55
C VAL A 270 12.56 -14.37 -17.06
N PRO A 271 13.51 -14.87 -16.25
CA PRO A 271 14.88 -15.03 -16.71
C PRO A 271 14.97 -15.81 -18.02
N GLY A 272 15.58 -15.21 -19.03
CA GLY A 272 15.73 -15.79 -20.38
C GLY A 272 14.59 -15.54 -21.35
N ILE A 273 13.50 -14.88 -20.94
CA ILE A 273 12.41 -14.44 -21.84
C ILE A 273 12.28 -12.93 -21.73
N GLU A 274 12.75 -12.22 -22.74
CA GLU A 274 12.82 -10.76 -22.76
C GLU A 274 12.10 -10.19 -23.97
N VAL A 275 11.48 -9.02 -23.77
CA VAL A 275 10.88 -8.24 -24.86
C VAL A 275 11.79 -7.04 -25.12
N PRO A 276 12.49 -6.98 -26.28
CA PRO A 276 13.41 -5.89 -26.60
C PRO A 276 12.73 -4.53 -26.54
N HIS A 277 13.45 -3.47 -26.14
CA HIS A 277 13.01 -2.08 -26.03
C HIS A 277 11.82 -1.81 -25.10
N MET A 278 11.14 -2.84 -24.60
CA MET A 278 9.90 -2.65 -23.86
C MET A 278 10.13 -1.94 -22.51
N LEU A 279 11.24 -2.21 -21.82
CA LEU A 279 11.55 -1.50 -20.57
C LEU A 279 11.84 -0.03 -20.82
N SER A 280 12.59 0.30 -21.88
CA SER A 280 12.81 1.69 -22.31
C SER A 280 11.49 2.41 -22.52
N PHE A 281 10.54 1.79 -23.25
CA PHE A 281 9.22 2.36 -23.47
C PHE A 281 8.41 2.51 -22.17
N LEU A 282 8.36 1.49 -21.31
CA LEU A 282 7.62 1.53 -20.05
C LEU A 282 8.17 2.56 -19.05
N ALA A 283 9.49 2.78 -19.06
CA ALA A 283 10.14 3.69 -18.13
C ALA A 283 10.12 5.16 -18.59
N THR A 284 10.09 5.41 -19.92
CA THR A 284 10.30 6.76 -20.47
C THR A 284 9.23 7.20 -21.47
N HIS A 285 8.34 6.30 -21.92
CA HIS A 285 7.45 6.46 -23.06
C HIS A 285 8.19 6.74 -24.39
N ASP A 286 9.47 6.34 -24.45
CA ASP A 286 10.29 6.36 -25.66
C ASP A 286 10.93 4.98 -25.85
N TRP A 287 10.81 4.40 -27.04
CA TRP A 287 11.37 3.08 -27.36
C TRP A 287 12.91 3.03 -27.25
N ASN A 288 13.57 4.18 -27.37
CA ASN A 288 15.01 4.33 -27.26
C ASN A 288 15.42 5.15 -26.01
N GLY A 289 14.50 5.33 -25.06
CA GLY A 289 14.79 6.03 -23.82
C GLY A 289 15.83 5.30 -22.98
N TYR A 290 16.78 6.03 -22.42
CA TYR A 290 17.82 5.45 -21.58
C TYR A 290 17.24 5.03 -20.24
N VAL A 291 17.53 3.79 -19.84
CA VAL A 291 17.21 3.27 -18.50
C VAL A 291 18.52 2.96 -17.78
N TRP A 292 18.67 3.54 -16.59
CA TRP A 292 19.86 3.38 -15.76
C TRP A 292 19.99 1.97 -15.21
N GLY A 293 21.20 1.41 -15.23
CA GLY A 293 21.53 0.14 -14.59
C GLY A 293 22.12 0.34 -13.18
N VAL A 294 22.25 -0.77 -12.45
CA VAL A 294 22.79 -0.76 -11.06
C VAL A 294 24.21 -0.20 -11.04
N GLU A 295 25.08 -0.62 -11.98
CA GLU A 295 26.49 -0.21 -11.98
C GLU A 295 26.66 1.27 -12.36
N ASP A 296 25.84 1.80 -13.28
CA ASP A 296 25.86 3.22 -13.61
C ASP A 296 25.48 4.08 -12.39
N LEU A 297 24.45 3.64 -11.66
CA LEU A 297 23.96 4.34 -10.48
C LEU A 297 24.93 4.24 -9.30
N LYS A 298 25.73 3.19 -9.21
CA LYS A 298 26.83 3.10 -8.25
C LYS A 298 27.92 4.13 -8.54
N GLN A 299 28.27 4.34 -9.81
CA GLN A 299 29.24 5.37 -10.20
C GLN A 299 28.76 6.77 -9.81
N VAL A 300 27.49 7.10 -10.10
CA VAL A 300 26.89 8.37 -9.63
C VAL A 300 26.88 8.46 -8.11
N GLY A 301 26.63 7.34 -7.45
CA GLY A 301 26.59 7.22 -5.98
C GLY A 301 27.94 7.51 -5.31
N GLU A 302 29.08 7.28 -5.96
CA GLU A 302 30.41 7.60 -5.42
C GLU A 302 30.56 9.10 -5.17
N GLU A 303 30.18 9.93 -6.14
CA GLU A 303 30.21 11.40 -5.99
C GLU A 303 29.21 11.86 -4.92
N GLN A 304 27.98 11.31 -4.93
CA GLN A 304 26.95 11.65 -3.94
C GLN A 304 27.39 11.33 -2.50
N ILE A 305 28.07 10.20 -2.30
CA ILE A 305 28.61 9.81 -0.98
C ILE A 305 29.77 10.76 -0.57
N ALA A 306 30.65 11.12 -1.50
CA ALA A 306 31.74 12.04 -1.22
C ALA A 306 31.21 13.43 -0.81
N GLU A 307 30.29 13.99 -1.56
CA GLU A 307 29.60 15.26 -1.26
C GLU A 307 28.82 15.17 0.06
N GLY A 308 28.15 14.06 0.31
CA GLY A 308 27.42 13.79 1.53
C GLY A 308 28.30 13.73 2.78
N LYS A 309 29.52 13.19 2.66
CA LYS A 309 30.50 13.22 3.78
C LYS A 309 30.95 14.62 4.10
N VAL A 310 31.14 15.49 3.11
CA VAL A 310 31.43 16.91 3.32
C VAL A 310 30.28 17.60 4.04
N ALA A 311 29.03 17.35 3.60
CA ALA A 311 27.84 17.90 4.27
C ALA A 311 27.73 17.43 5.73
N LEU A 312 27.93 16.15 5.98
CA LEU A 312 27.83 15.56 7.32
C LEU A 312 28.89 16.12 8.28
N GLU A 313 30.13 16.28 7.82
CA GLU A 313 31.22 16.85 8.62
C GLU A 313 30.95 18.33 8.90
N ALA A 314 30.56 19.11 7.89
CA ALA A 314 30.15 20.49 8.06
C ALA A 314 29.00 20.65 9.08
N PHE A 315 27.98 19.76 8.99
CA PHE A 315 26.88 19.74 9.93
C PHE A 315 27.33 19.46 11.39
N ARG A 316 28.24 18.50 11.59
CA ARG A 316 28.81 18.17 12.89
C ARG A 316 29.58 19.39 13.47
N THR A 317 30.47 19.99 12.69
CA THR A 317 31.23 21.18 13.05
C THR A 317 30.28 22.34 13.41
N TYR A 318 29.25 22.58 12.62
CA TYR A 318 28.24 23.58 12.95
C TYR A 318 27.55 23.31 14.30
N ARG A 319 27.14 22.08 14.56
CA ARG A 319 26.49 21.69 15.82
C ARG A 319 27.36 21.84 17.05
N GLU A 320 28.65 21.63 16.90
CA GLU A 320 29.63 21.80 17.98
C GLU A 320 29.89 23.28 18.31
N HIS A 321 29.85 24.18 17.34
CA HIS A 321 30.23 25.58 17.46
C HIS A 321 29.04 26.57 17.43
N ARG A 322 27.84 26.14 17.19
CA ARG A 322 26.66 27.02 17.01
C ARG A 322 26.37 27.92 18.19
N ASP A 323 26.59 27.43 19.42
CA ASP A 323 26.29 28.18 20.65
C ASP A 323 27.31 29.29 20.91
N THR A 324 28.51 29.21 20.30
CA THR A 324 29.53 30.26 20.35
C THR A 324 29.35 31.31 19.25
N ASN A 325 28.53 30.98 18.20
CA ASN A 325 28.28 31.81 17.02
C ASN A 325 29.55 32.43 16.42
N ASP A 326 30.65 31.66 16.42
CA ASP A 326 31.94 32.06 15.90
C ASP A 326 32.03 31.94 14.38
N SER A 327 33.15 32.39 13.81
CA SER A 327 33.38 32.30 12.34
C SER A 327 33.41 30.84 11.84
N ILE A 328 33.74 29.88 12.71
CA ILE A 328 33.78 28.44 12.39
C ILE A 328 32.36 27.94 12.15
N ALA A 329 31.41 28.28 13.06
CA ALA A 329 30.01 27.92 12.92
C ALA A 329 29.41 28.49 11.62
N GLN A 330 29.67 29.77 11.31
CA GLN A 330 29.15 30.40 10.09
C GLN A 330 29.73 29.75 8.81
N GLN A 331 31.02 29.45 8.79
CA GLN A 331 31.64 28.77 7.66
C GLN A 331 31.13 27.34 7.50
N ALA A 332 30.99 26.60 8.59
CA ALA A 332 30.45 25.25 8.58
C ALA A 332 29.01 25.23 8.10
N LEU A 333 28.18 26.19 8.54
CA LEU A 333 26.78 26.30 8.05
C LEU A 333 26.73 26.60 6.54
N ALA A 334 27.59 27.52 6.06
CA ALA A 334 27.67 27.84 4.64
C ALA A 334 28.07 26.61 3.80
N THR A 335 29.08 25.85 4.25
CA THR A 335 29.50 24.60 3.61
C THR A 335 28.36 23.57 3.64
N PHE A 336 27.68 23.40 4.77
CA PHE A 336 26.53 22.50 4.84
C PHE A 336 25.42 22.90 3.86
N GLN A 337 25.06 24.18 3.78
CA GLN A 337 24.01 24.65 2.85
C GLN A 337 24.38 24.39 1.38
N GLN A 338 25.65 24.44 1.02
CA GLN A 338 26.13 24.14 -0.32
C GLN A 338 25.96 22.66 -0.67
N HIS A 339 26.20 21.75 0.28
CA HIS A 339 26.24 20.30 0.06
C HIS A 339 25.00 19.57 0.65
N LYS A 340 24.01 20.28 1.22
CA LYS A 340 22.87 19.71 1.94
C LYS A 340 22.03 18.72 1.14
N ALA A 341 22.02 18.86 -0.18
CA ALA A 341 21.28 17.96 -1.07
C ALA A 341 21.74 16.49 -0.97
N TYR A 342 22.99 16.28 -0.57
CA TYR A 342 23.60 14.96 -0.43
C TYR A 342 23.77 14.53 1.03
N PHE A 343 23.23 15.28 1.99
CA PHE A 343 23.44 15.04 3.41
C PHE A 343 23.17 13.60 3.85
N GLY A 344 22.07 13.00 3.36
CA GLY A 344 21.72 11.62 3.69
C GLY A 344 22.76 10.59 3.19
N TYR A 345 23.41 10.86 2.06
CA TYR A 345 24.46 9.99 1.51
C TYR A 345 25.72 9.94 2.38
N GLY A 346 25.96 10.99 3.17
CA GLY A 346 27.11 11.05 4.10
C GLY A 346 27.10 9.98 5.19
N TYR A 347 25.97 9.36 5.44
CA TYR A 347 25.88 8.23 6.36
C TYR A 347 26.29 6.89 5.75
N LEU A 348 26.45 6.80 4.43
CA LEU A 348 26.78 5.55 3.73
C LEU A 348 28.29 5.35 3.68
N ASP A 349 28.72 4.10 3.85
CA ASP A 349 30.14 3.74 3.83
C ASP A 349 30.62 3.38 2.43
N SER A 350 29.74 2.79 1.61
CA SER A 350 30.05 2.36 0.25
C SER A 350 28.81 2.44 -0.68
N THR A 351 29.06 2.41 -1.98
CA THR A 351 28.01 2.36 -3.01
C THR A 351 27.21 1.06 -3.03
N GLU A 352 27.76 -0.02 -2.46
CA GLU A 352 27.05 -1.29 -2.32
C GLU A 352 25.83 -1.15 -1.42
N GLU A 353 25.86 -0.24 -0.44
CA GLU A 353 24.70 0.02 0.42
C GLU A 353 23.54 0.66 -0.34
N LEU A 354 23.79 1.31 -1.48
CA LEU A 354 22.74 1.90 -2.32
C LEU A 354 21.92 0.85 -3.08
N VAL A 355 22.44 -0.39 -3.19
CA VAL A 355 21.80 -1.44 -3.97
C VAL A 355 20.84 -2.22 -3.10
N PRO A 356 19.53 -2.18 -3.39
CA PRO A 356 18.54 -2.98 -2.67
C PRO A 356 18.70 -4.48 -3.00
N ASN A 357 17.94 -5.33 -2.31
CA ASN A 357 17.93 -6.77 -2.60
C ASN A 357 17.33 -7.03 -3.99
N VAL A 358 18.20 -7.08 -5.02
CA VAL A 358 17.82 -7.24 -6.44
C VAL A 358 16.96 -8.50 -6.66
N PRO A 359 17.35 -9.72 -6.20
CA PRO A 359 16.51 -10.91 -6.41
C PRO A 359 15.11 -10.77 -5.84
N LEU A 360 14.97 -10.21 -4.64
CA LEU A 360 13.67 -10.03 -3.99
C LEU A 360 12.81 -9.00 -4.74
N CYS A 361 13.38 -7.85 -5.13
CA CYS A 361 12.69 -6.84 -5.93
C CYS A 361 12.22 -7.41 -7.27
N TYR A 362 13.10 -8.13 -7.98
CA TYR A 362 12.82 -8.75 -9.27
C TYR A 362 11.62 -9.71 -9.19
N TRP A 363 11.65 -10.69 -8.29
CA TRP A 363 10.59 -11.69 -8.20
C TRP A 363 9.28 -11.13 -7.65
N CYS A 364 9.33 -10.23 -6.67
CA CYS A 364 8.12 -9.58 -6.16
C CYS A 364 7.43 -8.75 -7.25
N PHE A 365 8.18 -8.03 -8.07
CA PHE A 365 7.61 -7.26 -9.18
C PHE A 365 6.91 -8.16 -10.22
N ARG A 366 7.54 -9.29 -10.61
CA ARG A 366 6.95 -10.25 -11.55
C ARG A 366 5.72 -10.94 -10.99
N LEU A 367 5.77 -11.38 -9.73
CA LEU A 367 4.62 -12.01 -9.07
C LEU A 367 3.44 -11.04 -8.95
N MET A 368 3.71 -9.77 -8.62
CA MET A 368 2.67 -8.74 -8.59
C MET A 368 1.95 -8.61 -9.93
N ILE A 369 2.70 -8.46 -11.02
CA ILE A 369 2.13 -8.32 -12.38
C ILE A 369 1.44 -9.61 -12.81
N GLY A 370 2.08 -10.77 -12.67
CA GLY A 370 1.53 -12.05 -13.12
C GLY A 370 0.24 -12.42 -12.41
N CYS A 371 0.19 -12.30 -11.07
CA CYS A 371 -1.02 -12.52 -10.31
C CYS A 371 -2.10 -11.48 -10.62
N GLY A 372 -1.73 -10.21 -10.83
CA GLY A 372 -2.66 -9.15 -11.23
C GLY A 372 -3.32 -9.45 -12.58
N CYS A 373 -2.55 -9.88 -13.58
CA CYS A 373 -3.06 -10.28 -14.89
C CYS A 373 -4.00 -11.50 -14.79
N LEU A 374 -3.66 -12.50 -13.97
CA LEU A 374 -4.51 -13.68 -13.74
C LEU A 374 -5.86 -13.28 -13.14
N VAL A 375 -5.86 -12.39 -12.15
CA VAL A 375 -7.07 -11.86 -11.50
C VAL A 375 -7.91 -11.05 -12.49
N ALA A 376 -7.28 -10.21 -13.30
CA ALA A 376 -7.94 -9.44 -14.36
C ALA A 376 -8.66 -10.37 -15.37
N LEU A 377 -7.97 -11.40 -15.84
CA LEU A 377 -8.55 -12.42 -16.73
C LEU A 377 -9.73 -13.14 -16.06
N CYS A 378 -9.60 -13.46 -14.77
CA CYS A 378 -10.69 -14.08 -14.01
C CYS A 378 -11.95 -13.19 -14.00
N PHE A 379 -11.82 -11.86 -13.79
CA PHE A 379 -12.97 -10.94 -13.84
C PHE A 379 -13.63 -10.90 -15.22
N VAL A 380 -12.83 -10.84 -16.30
CA VAL A 380 -13.36 -10.87 -17.68
C VAL A 380 -14.16 -12.16 -17.92
N LEU A 381 -13.58 -13.31 -17.55
CA LEU A 381 -14.25 -14.60 -17.71
C LEU A 381 -15.48 -14.72 -16.80
N ALA A 382 -15.44 -14.18 -15.59
CA ALA A 382 -16.58 -14.19 -14.67
C ALA A 382 -17.77 -13.38 -15.22
N LEU A 383 -17.51 -12.21 -15.82
CA LEU A 383 -18.55 -11.45 -16.53
C LEU A 383 -19.09 -12.21 -17.75
N PHE A 384 -18.20 -12.76 -18.57
CA PHE A 384 -18.61 -13.50 -19.76
C PHE A 384 -19.48 -14.72 -19.41
N PHE A 385 -19.04 -15.55 -18.46
CA PHE A 385 -19.81 -16.72 -18.02
C PHE A 385 -21.07 -16.31 -17.25
N GLY A 386 -21.03 -15.21 -16.51
CA GLY A 386 -22.19 -14.64 -15.83
C GLY A 386 -23.27 -14.20 -16.81
N TYR A 387 -22.89 -13.45 -17.85
CA TYR A 387 -23.80 -12.99 -18.90
C TYR A 387 -24.44 -14.15 -19.68
N LYS A 388 -23.66 -15.21 -19.97
CA LYS A 388 -24.15 -16.43 -20.67
C LYS A 388 -24.94 -17.37 -19.75
N GLY A 389 -25.03 -17.11 -18.43
CA GLY A 389 -25.65 -18.02 -17.48
C GLY A 389 -24.88 -19.34 -17.26
N TRP A 390 -23.58 -19.36 -17.60
CA TRP A 390 -22.77 -20.58 -17.59
C TRP A 390 -22.03 -20.81 -16.27
N LEU A 391 -22.05 -19.88 -15.35
CA LEU A 391 -21.33 -19.99 -14.07
C LEU A 391 -21.54 -21.33 -13.34
N PRO A 392 -22.79 -21.86 -13.19
CA PRO A 392 -22.97 -23.13 -12.49
C PRO A 392 -22.51 -24.35 -13.29
N ARG A 393 -22.36 -24.19 -14.63
CA ARG A 393 -22.03 -25.28 -15.54
C ARG A 393 -20.56 -25.68 -15.51
N TYR A 394 -19.64 -24.70 -15.34
CA TYR A 394 -18.21 -24.94 -15.47
C TYR A 394 -17.52 -24.94 -14.10
N ARG A 395 -17.46 -26.10 -13.45
CA ARG A 395 -16.85 -26.27 -12.13
C ARG A 395 -15.37 -25.87 -12.08
N TRP A 396 -14.60 -26.15 -13.16
CA TRP A 396 -13.21 -25.73 -13.23
C TRP A 396 -13.04 -24.22 -13.10
N PHE A 397 -13.98 -23.44 -13.66
CA PHE A 397 -13.95 -21.98 -13.56
C PHE A 397 -14.27 -21.50 -12.14
N LEU A 398 -15.22 -22.14 -11.45
CA LEU A 398 -15.48 -21.84 -10.04
C LEU A 398 -14.25 -22.12 -9.15
N LEU A 399 -13.50 -23.18 -9.46
CA LEU A 399 -12.23 -23.46 -8.78
C LEU A 399 -11.20 -22.37 -9.08
N LEU A 400 -11.06 -21.94 -10.33
CA LEU A 400 -10.18 -20.84 -10.70
C LEU A 400 -10.53 -19.55 -9.94
N CYS A 401 -11.82 -19.19 -9.83
CA CYS A 401 -12.27 -18.05 -9.05
C CYS A 401 -11.82 -18.14 -7.57
N MET A 402 -11.92 -19.32 -6.96
CA MET A 402 -11.46 -19.53 -5.58
C MET A 402 -9.93 -19.44 -5.47
N LEU A 403 -9.18 -19.95 -6.44
CA LEU A 403 -7.71 -19.89 -6.47
C LEU A 403 -7.17 -18.48 -6.78
N CYS A 404 -7.94 -17.62 -7.44
CA CYS A 404 -7.58 -16.23 -7.67
C CYS A 404 -7.63 -15.38 -6.38
N LEU A 405 -8.30 -15.84 -5.33
CA LEU A 405 -8.31 -15.12 -4.04
C LEU A 405 -6.92 -15.05 -3.40
N PRO A 406 -6.18 -16.15 -3.15
CA PRO A 406 -4.80 -16.02 -2.70
C PRO A 406 -3.91 -15.30 -3.71
N ALA A 407 -4.14 -15.40 -5.01
CA ALA A 407 -3.34 -14.72 -6.02
C ALA A 407 -3.42 -13.19 -5.91
N VAL A 408 -4.60 -12.60 -5.66
CA VAL A 408 -4.73 -11.15 -5.48
C VAL A 408 -4.03 -10.67 -4.21
N TYR A 409 -4.02 -11.46 -3.13
CA TYR A 409 -3.25 -11.14 -1.93
C TYR A 409 -1.75 -11.23 -2.17
N VAL A 410 -1.28 -12.25 -2.88
CA VAL A 410 0.13 -12.36 -3.29
C VAL A 410 0.55 -11.14 -4.11
N ALA A 411 -0.27 -10.71 -5.07
CA ALA A 411 0.00 -9.50 -5.85
C ALA A 411 0.17 -8.26 -4.96
N GLY A 412 -0.75 -8.03 -4.02
CA GLY A 412 -0.70 -6.90 -3.10
C GLY A 412 0.51 -6.94 -2.16
N GLN A 413 0.81 -8.08 -1.56
CA GLN A 413 1.98 -8.25 -0.68
C GLN A 413 3.29 -8.07 -1.45
N CYS A 414 3.42 -8.66 -2.62
CA CYS A 414 4.60 -8.50 -3.47
C CYS A 414 4.79 -7.04 -3.91
N GLY A 415 3.70 -6.31 -4.21
CA GLY A 415 3.75 -4.88 -4.52
C GLY A 415 4.33 -4.05 -3.37
N TRP A 416 3.91 -4.31 -2.12
CA TRP A 416 4.46 -3.62 -0.96
C TRP A 416 5.90 -4.02 -0.65
N ILE A 417 6.24 -5.30 -0.70
CA ILE A 417 7.62 -5.77 -0.52
C ILE A 417 8.53 -5.09 -1.56
N PHE A 418 8.14 -5.08 -2.82
CA PHE A 418 8.88 -4.37 -3.88
C PHE A 418 9.05 -2.88 -3.57
N THR A 419 7.95 -2.21 -3.17
CA THR A 419 7.94 -0.78 -2.89
C THR A 419 8.91 -0.41 -1.76
N GLU A 420 8.92 -1.18 -0.67
CA GLU A 420 9.68 -0.86 0.54
C GLU A 420 11.12 -1.42 0.52
N VAL A 421 11.32 -2.62 -0.02
CA VAL A 421 12.66 -3.19 -0.19
C VAL A 421 13.43 -2.46 -1.28
N GLY A 422 12.76 -2.10 -2.39
CA GLY A 422 13.39 -1.34 -3.49
C GLY A 422 13.78 0.09 -3.10
N ARG A 423 13.26 0.62 -1.99
CA ARG A 423 13.65 1.93 -1.43
C ARG A 423 14.93 1.86 -0.57
N GLN A 424 15.34 0.67 -0.13
CA GLN A 424 16.53 0.55 0.71
C GLN A 424 17.79 1.09 0.00
N PRO A 425 18.71 1.74 0.76
CA PRO A 425 18.81 1.83 2.23
C PRO A 425 17.98 2.95 2.87
N TRP A 426 17.12 3.61 2.14
CA TRP A 426 16.45 4.84 2.57
C TRP A 426 15.21 4.59 3.43
N ALA A 427 15.10 5.29 4.54
CA ALA A 427 13.84 5.58 5.20
C ALA A 427 13.12 6.74 4.48
N ILE A 428 13.88 7.78 4.10
CA ILE A 428 13.44 8.88 3.23
C ILE A 428 14.46 9.02 2.11
N GLN A 429 14.02 8.88 0.89
CA GLN A 429 14.86 8.84 -0.30
C GLN A 429 15.89 9.99 -0.32
N GLY A 430 17.17 9.65 -0.34
CA GLY A 430 18.29 10.59 -0.39
C GLY A 430 18.55 11.43 0.86
N LEU A 431 17.62 11.45 1.83
CA LEU A 431 17.70 12.30 3.01
C LEU A 431 18.04 11.55 4.30
N LEU A 432 17.39 10.43 4.55
CA LEU A 432 17.57 9.69 5.80
C LEU A 432 17.71 8.19 5.52
N PRO A 433 18.88 7.59 5.71
CA PRO A 433 19.02 6.15 5.63
C PRO A 433 18.39 5.48 6.86
N VAL A 434 17.94 4.23 6.68
CA VAL A 434 17.25 3.45 7.74
C VAL A 434 18.10 3.32 9.00
N LYS A 435 19.43 3.20 8.87
CA LYS A 435 20.33 3.09 10.03
C LYS A 435 20.34 4.34 10.93
N ALA A 436 20.07 5.53 10.36
CA ALA A 436 19.98 6.78 11.11
C ALA A 436 18.57 7.06 11.67
N ALA A 437 17.56 6.35 11.18
CA ALA A 437 16.16 6.53 11.54
C ALA A 437 15.75 5.82 12.85
N LEU A 438 16.58 4.90 13.33
CA LEU A 438 16.28 4.02 14.48
C LEU A 438 16.24 4.77 15.82
N SER A 439 15.37 4.29 16.71
CA SER A 439 15.38 4.65 18.14
C SER A 439 16.59 4.04 18.86
N SER A 440 17.00 4.68 19.96
CA SER A 440 17.99 4.15 20.89
C SER A 440 17.35 3.07 21.79
N VAL A 441 17.04 1.90 21.23
CA VAL A 441 16.41 0.77 21.92
C VAL A 441 17.30 -0.45 21.93
N SER A 442 17.11 -1.35 22.91
CA SER A 442 17.87 -2.59 22.98
C SER A 442 17.31 -3.66 22.02
N ALA A 443 18.18 -4.51 21.46
CA ALA A 443 17.76 -5.63 20.63
C ALA A 443 16.79 -6.60 21.36
N GLY A 444 16.95 -6.76 22.68
CA GLY A 444 16.06 -7.57 23.51
C GLY A 444 14.64 -7.01 23.58
N SER A 445 14.50 -5.70 23.73
CA SER A 445 13.19 -5.01 23.74
C SER A 445 12.48 -5.17 22.39
N VAL A 446 13.20 -4.95 21.29
CA VAL A 446 12.63 -5.11 19.95
C VAL A 446 12.23 -6.56 19.66
N LEU A 447 13.08 -7.53 20.04
CA LEU A 447 12.75 -8.95 19.88
C LEU A 447 11.48 -9.35 20.65
N THR A 448 11.32 -8.82 21.87
CA THR A 448 10.12 -9.05 22.67
C THR A 448 8.86 -8.55 21.96
N THR A 449 8.89 -7.34 21.41
CA THR A 449 7.75 -6.77 20.67
C THR A 449 7.50 -7.48 19.34
N VAL A 450 8.53 -7.92 18.63
CA VAL A 450 8.40 -8.76 17.42
C VAL A 450 7.63 -10.04 17.74
N ILE A 451 8.02 -10.78 18.79
CA ILE A 451 7.34 -12.02 19.18
C ILE A 451 5.91 -11.75 19.62
N LEU A 452 5.69 -10.69 20.42
CA LEU A 452 4.36 -10.30 20.88
C LEU A 452 3.42 -9.98 19.71
N PHE A 453 3.86 -9.15 18.77
CA PHE A 453 3.04 -8.75 17.63
C PHE A 453 2.82 -9.91 16.65
N ALA A 454 3.84 -10.71 16.36
CA ALA A 454 3.67 -11.90 15.54
C ALA A 454 2.62 -12.85 16.12
N THR A 455 2.65 -13.07 17.44
CA THR A 455 1.68 -13.92 18.13
C THR A 455 0.28 -13.32 18.10
N LEU A 456 0.15 -12.04 18.43
CA LEU A 456 -1.13 -11.32 18.46
C LEU A 456 -1.78 -11.28 17.07
N PHE A 457 -1.03 -10.87 16.04
CA PHE A 457 -1.58 -10.76 14.69
C PHE A 457 -1.96 -12.13 14.11
N THR A 458 -1.15 -13.16 14.38
CA THR A 458 -1.50 -14.54 13.98
C THR A 458 -2.80 -14.99 14.66
N ALA A 459 -2.96 -14.71 15.95
CA ALA A 459 -4.18 -15.04 16.67
C ALA A 459 -5.40 -14.29 16.12
N LEU A 460 -5.27 -12.98 15.84
CA LEU A 460 -6.32 -12.16 15.24
C LEU A 460 -6.69 -12.67 13.83
N LEU A 461 -5.71 -12.98 12.99
CA LEU A 461 -5.96 -13.54 11.65
C LEU A 461 -6.69 -14.89 11.72
N ILE A 462 -6.27 -15.79 12.61
CA ILE A 462 -6.94 -17.08 12.80
C ILE A 462 -8.39 -16.86 13.29
N ALA A 463 -8.60 -15.96 14.23
CA ALA A 463 -9.94 -15.64 14.75
C ALA A 463 -10.84 -15.08 13.64
N GLU A 464 -10.35 -14.10 12.88
CA GLU A 464 -11.08 -13.50 11.76
C GLU A 464 -11.45 -14.53 10.70
N VAL A 465 -10.49 -15.30 10.20
CA VAL A 465 -10.74 -16.33 9.19
C VAL A 465 -11.77 -17.34 9.68
N ARG A 466 -11.69 -17.78 10.94
CA ARG A 466 -12.69 -18.69 11.53
C ARG A 466 -14.08 -18.06 11.61
N ILE A 467 -14.18 -16.79 12.03
CA ILE A 467 -15.46 -16.09 12.15
C ILE A 467 -16.05 -15.86 10.75
N MET A 468 -15.24 -15.42 9.77
CA MET A 468 -15.69 -15.26 8.38
C MET A 468 -16.16 -16.58 7.77
N LEU A 469 -15.37 -17.65 7.88
CA LEU A 469 -15.75 -18.97 7.37
C LEU A 469 -17.05 -19.46 8.01
N LYS A 470 -17.23 -19.29 9.33
CA LYS A 470 -18.47 -19.63 10.02
C LYS A 470 -19.64 -18.80 9.50
N ALA A 471 -19.47 -17.49 9.32
CA ALA A 471 -20.51 -16.61 8.78
C ALA A 471 -20.91 -17.01 7.35
N ILE A 472 -19.94 -17.36 6.49
CA ILE A 472 -20.17 -17.83 5.12
C ILE A 472 -20.87 -19.19 5.12
N GLN A 473 -20.41 -20.16 5.92
CA GLN A 473 -20.95 -21.52 5.95
C GLN A 473 -22.36 -21.58 6.52
N GLN A 474 -22.68 -20.75 7.49
CA GLN A 474 -23.99 -20.73 8.14
C GLN A 474 -25.03 -19.89 7.40
N HIS A 475 -24.61 -19.06 6.44
CA HIS A 475 -25.54 -18.22 5.69
C HIS A 475 -26.49 -19.05 4.82
N LYS A 476 -27.82 -18.86 5.05
CA LYS A 476 -28.91 -19.42 4.26
C LYS A 476 -29.76 -18.27 3.74
N ASP A 477 -30.31 -18.40 2.53
CA ASP A 477 -31.21 -17.38 1.95
C ASP A 477 -32.46 -17.12 2.82
N GLU A 478 -32.85 -18.08 3.67
CA GLU A 478 -33.99 -18.01 4.56
C GLU A 478 -33.68 -17.26 5.89
N ASP A 479 -32.41 -17.12 6.28
CA ASP A 479 -32.02 -16.55 7.58
C ASP A 479 -32.25 -15.02 7.67
N LEU A 480 -32.82 -14.40 6.66
CA LEU A 480 -33.17 -12.98 6.60
C LEU A 480 -34.69 -12.72 6.54
N VAL A 481 -35.51 -13.73 6.77
CA VAL A 481 -36.90 -13.51 7.16
C VAL A 481 -36.84 -12.99 8.57
N VAL A 482 -37.07 -11.69 8.71
CA VAL A 482 -37.19 -10.98 9.99
C VAL A 482 -38.16 -11.75 10.87
N SER A 483 -37.67 -12.25 12.01
CA SER A 483 -38.56 -12.45 13.14
C SER A 483 -39.06 -11.06 13.54
N ASP A 484 -40.30 -10.78 13.17
CA ASP A 484 -41.06 -9.62 13.65
C ASP A 484 -41.06 -9.54 15.18
#